data_25ee2259f69810c3f8f5f1b3a465a246
#
_entry.id   25ee2259f69810c3f8f5f1b3a465a246
#
_cell.length_a   1.000
_cell.length_b   1.000
_cell.length_c   1.000
_cell.angle_alpha   90.00
_cell.angle_beta   90.00
_cell.angle_gamma   90.00
#
_symmetry.space_group_name_H-M   'P 1'
#
loop_
_entity.id
_entity.type
_entity.pdbx_description
1 polymer ?
#
loop_
_entity_poly.entity_id
_entity_poly.type
_entity_poly.pdbx_seq_one_letter_code
_entity_poly.pdbx_strand_id
1 'polypeptide(L)'
;MPPRAEDSPRQRPEEPYRDDVDDDADTESNAESEDLGEDTPILRREVDTAAASGDPAAALEAAKPPEKPRPVSWRDLPQKQQLLVITLTRLSEPLVQTSLQSYMFYQLKYFSPTLPDSAISAQAGVLHASFTALQFVTAMMWGRLADSKRFGRKTVLMIGLLGTCVSCIGFGFSRTFAQALFFRCLGGATNGNVGVLRTMISEIVREKKYQARAFILLPMTFNIGVIIGPILGGLLSDPAGSYPDLFGGVPFFEKFPYATPNLLSAVFLFCAACSVWLCLDETLDALRERGPDAGSRAGAALASALRKIWSRIRHGRRRGAIYLDESNSGGESYAPSTATTDVEMSPDAAPTPKTRPRARYTQRLPFRRIFTRNVALTFSAHFLLAFHVGTFNSLWFVFLSTPASQSPPHLPFRFSGGLGMPPRNVGAAMAVLGFIGISLQLFVYPRLSARLGTVRAWRVFLCMFPLAYFFVPYLAVVPSNDFTPPGPKGGGAVWTAIVGVLLVQVLGRTFALPGQTILINNCSPHPSVLGTVHGLGQSVSSAARTVGPVLGGFLYGKGLEAGVVGAVWWGLAGVAVLGVLASLAVWEGDGHEIWLEGDEEEEERR
;
A
#
# COMPACT_ATOMS: atom_id res chain seq x y z
N MET A 1 48.13 -57.82 17.75
CA MET A 1 47.39 -58.90 18.36
C MET A 1 45.92 -58.67 18.01
N PRO A 2 45.27 -59.67 17.51
CA PRO A 2 43.99 -59.62 16.82
C PRO A 2 42.83 -60.09 17.72
N PRO A 3 41.74 -60.63 17.18
CA PRO A 3 40.45 -59.99 16.85
C PRO A 3 39.28 -60.76 17.48
N ARG A 4 38.04 -60.41 17.15
CA ARG A 4 36.88 -61.32 17.00
C ARG A 4 35.65 -60.47 16.65
N ALA A 5 35.15 -60.63 15.48
CA ALA A 5 34.31 -61.68 14.85
C ALA A 5 32.81 -61.49 15.20
N GLU A 6 32.07 -61.17 14.13
CA GLU A 6 30.93 -61.91 13.60
C GLU A 6 29.60 -61.74 14.37
N ASP A 7 28.57 -61.20 13.69
CA ASP A 7 27.64 -62.09 13.02
C ASP A 7 26.75 -61.34 12.02
N SER A 8 26.57 -61.97 10.90
CA SER A 8 25.83 -61.61 9.68
C SER A 8 24.42 -62.31 9.68
N PRO A 9 23.67 -62.32 8.58
CA PRO A 9 22.31 -61.76 8.48
C PRO A 9 21.23 -62.88 8.30
N ARG A 10 19.96 -62.52 8.33
CA ARG A 10 18.91 -63.42 7.84
C ARG A 10 18.10 -62.79 6.71
N GLN A 11 18.16 -63.52 5.60
CA GLN A 11 17.45 -63.38 4.34
C GLN A 11 15.97 -63.85 4.45
N ARG A 12 15.10 -63.21 3.75
CA ARG A 12 14.01 -63.61 2.82
C ARG A 12 13.04 -64.77 3.14
N PRO A 13 11.84 -64.79 2.53
CA PRO A 13 11.66 -65.16 1.13
C PRO A 13 10.67 -64.31 0.30
N GLU A 14 10.93 -64.36 -1.01
CA GLU A 14 10.10 -63.93 -2.14
C GLU A 14 9.02 -65.00 -2.49
N GLU A 15 8.02 -64.54 -3.26
CA GLU A 15 7.31 -65.17 -4.44
C GLU A 15 5.77 -65.16 -4.31
N PRO A 16 5.03 -65.29 -5.43
CA PRO A 16 5.32 -65.00 -6.85
C PRO A 16 4.22 -64.20 -7.59
N TYR A 17 4.61 -63.75 -8.74
CA TYR A 17 3.97 -63.30 -9.96
C TYR A 17 2.79 -64.16 -10.47
N ARG A 18 1.72 -63.51 -10.95
CA ARG A 18 0.77 -64.10 -11.92
C ARG A 18 0.19 -63.03 -12.83
N ASP A 19 0.53 -63.17 -14.11
CA ASP A 19 -0.13 -62.54 -15.28
C ASP A 19 -1.48 -63.19 -15.51
N ASP A 20 -2.41 -62.40 -16.08
CA ASP A 20 -3.31 -62.71 -17.20
C ASP A 20 -4.35 -61.60 -17.33
N VAL A 21 -4.28 -60.77 -18.35
CA VAL A 21 -4.91 -60.77 -19.69
C VAL A 21 -6.40 -60.36 -19.74
N ASP A 22 -6.60 -59.20 -20.47
CA ASP A 22 -7.72 -58.77 -21.35
C ASP A 22 -9.14 -58.57 -20.77
N ASP A 23 -9.76 -57.42 -20.92
CA ASP A 23 -10.55 -56.92 -22.04
C ASP A 23 -11.36 -55.67 -21.68
N ASP A 24 -11.27 -54.71 -22.57
CA ASP A 24 -12.20 -53.66 -23.02
C ASP A 24 -13.39 -53.20 -22.16
N ALA A 25 -13.45 -51.89 -21.93
CA ALA A 25 -14.47 -50.98 -22.49
C ALA A 25 -14.58 -49.65 -21.73
N ASP A 26 -14.34 -48.59 -22.45
CA ASP A 26 -14.87 -47.23 -22.35
C ASP A 26 -15.72 -46.83 -21.12
N THR A 27 -15.25 -45.90 -20.31
CA THR A 27 -16.04 -44.71 -19.99
C THR A 27 -15.13 -43.62 -19.40
N GLU A 28 -15.01 -42.50 -20.09
CA GLU A 28 -14.46 -41.24 -19.62
C GLU A 28 -15.20 -40.78 -18.37
N SER A 29 -14.47 -40.58 -17.30
CA SER A 29 -14.86 -39.60 -16.27
C SER A 29 -13.62 -38.93 -15.70
N ASN A 30 -13.40 -37.72 -16.15
CA ASN A 30 -12.49 -36.73 -15.56
C ASN A 30 -12.72 -36.63 -14.05
N ALA A 31 -11.80 -37.16 -13.27
CA ALA A 31 -11.61 -36.77 -11.88
C ALA A 31 -10.27 -36.06 -11.77
N GLU A 32 -10.29 -34.72 -11.92
CA GLU A 32 -9.23 -33.85 -11.45
C GLU A 32 -9.13 -34.03 -9.94
N SER A 33 -8.09 -34.71 -9.49
CA SER A 33 -7.67 -34.72 -8.10
C SER A 33 -7.16 -33.33 -7.73
N GLU A 34 -8.04 -32.44 -7.23
CA GLU A 34 -7.66 -31.21 -6.55
C GLU A 34 -6.85 -31.57 -5.30
N ASP A 35 -5.58 -31.21 -5.33
CA ASP A 35 -4.64 -31.20 -4.22
C ASP A 35 -5.19 -30.30 -3.10
N LEU A 36 -5.81 -30.90 -2.09
CA LEU A 36 -6.30 -30.24 -0.89
C LEU A 36 -5.10 -29.88 -0.01
N GLY A 37 -4.75 -28.59 0.00
CA GLY A 37 -3.67 -28.04 0.80
C GLY A 37 -3.81 -28.28 2.33
N GLU A 38 -2.76 -27.99 3.03
CA GLU A 38 -2.34 -28.22 4.43
C GLU A 38 -3.38 -28.07 5.58
N ASP A 39 -4.66 -27.81 5.30
CA ASP A 39 -5.74 -27.71 6.32
C ASP A 39 -6.39 -29.06 6.68
N THR A 40 -5.87 -30.17 6.14
CA THR A 40 -6.43 -31.52 6.32
C THR A 40 -6.37 -32.11 7.75
N PRO A 41 -5.44 -31.76 8.66
CA PRO A 41 -5.42 -32.37 9.99
C PRO A 41 -6.58 -31.95 10.90
N ILE A 42 -7.06 -30.70 10.78
CA ILE A 42 -8.12 -30.17 11.66
C ILE A 42 -9.48 -30.76 11.26
N LEU A 43 -9.78 -30.75 9.95
CA LEU A 43 -11.03 -31.34 9.45
C LEU A 43 -11.13 -32.84 9.73
N ARG A 44 -10.01 -33.57 9.63
CA ARG A 44 -9.97 -35.00 9.94
C ARG A 44 -10.23 -35.27 11.42
N ARG A 45 -9.73 -34.41 12.30
CA ARG A 45 -9.96 -34.51 13.75
C ARG A 45 -11.40 -34.15 14.15
N GLU A 46 -12.04 -33.20 13.47
CA GLU A 46 -13.46 -32.86 13.68
C GLU A 46 -14.40 -33.97 13.17
N VAL A 47 -14.10 -34.59 12.03
CA VAL A 47 -14.85 -35.72 11.50
C VAL A 47 -14.70 -36.96 12.42
N ASP A 48 -13.49 -37.22 12.91
CA ASP A 48 -13.22 -38.34 13.81
C ASP A 48 -13.89 -38.14 15.20
N THR A 49 -13.96 -36.91 15.71
CA THR A 49 -14.68 -36.58 16.95
C THR A 49 -16.20 -36.61 16.79
N ALA A 50 -16.73 -36.18 15.65
CA ALA A 50 -18.16 -36.25 15.34
C ALA A 50 -18.61 -37.71 15.13
N ALA A 51 -17.78 -38.54 14.50
CA ALA A 51 -18.03 -39.99 14.36
C ALA A 51 -18.02 -40.73 15.72
N ALA A 52 -17.19 -40.26 16.65
CA ALA A 52 -17.13 -40.84 18.00
C ALA A 52 -18.33 -40.46 18.92
N SER A 53 -19.05 -39.37 18.59
CA SER A 53 -20.21 -38.88 19.35
C SER A 53 -21.52 -39.63 19.07
N GLY A 54 -21.57 -40.45 18.00
CA GLY A 54 -22.74 -41.25 17.63
C GLY A 54 -23.96 -40.45 17.16
N ASP A 55 -23.82 -39.14 16.94
CA ASP A 55 -24.90 -38.27 16.46
C ASP A 55 -24.86 -38.15 14.91
N PRO A 56 -25.83 -38.74 14.19
CA PRO A 56 -25.84 -38.72 12.71
C PRO A 56 -26.04 -37.32 12.14
N ALA A 57 -26.60 -36.38 12.90
CA ALA A 57 -26.75 -34.99 12.46
C ALA A 57 -25.41 -34.24 12.50
N ALA A 58 -24.60 -34.46 13.55
CA ALA A 58 -23.26 -33.88 13.66
C ALA A 58 -22.29 -34.42 12.59
N ALA A 59 -22.40 -35.72 12.29
CA ALA A 59 -21.61 -36.35 11.22
C ALA A 59 -21.99 -35.83 9.82
N LEU A 60 -23.26 -35.53 9.57
CA LEU A 60 -23.74 -34.96 8.31
C LEU A 60 -23.33 -33.47 8.15
N GLU A 61 -23.23 -32.73 9.25
CA GLU A 61 -22.80 -31.34 9.27
C GLU A 61 -21.28 -31.22 9.10
N ALA A 62 -20.50 -32.11 9.68
CA ALA A 62 -19.04 -32.20 9.49
C ALA A 62 -18.64 -32.71 8.09
N ALA A 63 -19.53 -33.46 7.41
CA ALA A 63 -19.32 -33.95 6.05
C ALA A 63 -19.72 -32.93 4.95
N LYS A 64 -20.28 -31.77 5.30
CA LYS A 64 -20.54 -30.71 4.31
C LYS A 64 -19.21 -30.16 3.82
N PRO A 65 -18.98 -30.11 2.48
CA PRO A 65 -17.78 -29.49 1.96
C PRO A 65 -17.72 -28.03 2.45
N PRO A 66 -16.54 -27.53 2.84
CA PRO A 66 -16.38 -26.18 3.34
C PRO A 66 -16.98 -25.20 2.34
N GLU A 67 -17.95 -24.40 2.80
CA GLU A 67 -18.66 -23.43 1.96
C GLU A 67 -17.59 -22.49 1.37
N LYS A 68 -17.48 -22.45 0.03
CA LYS A 68 -16.47 -21.61 -0.65
C LYS A 68 -16.57 -20.18 -0.09
N PRO A 69 -15.49 -19.60 0.44
CA PRO A 69 -15.55 -18.31 1.11
C PRO A 69 -16.15 -17.26 0.19
N ARG A 70 -17.30 -16.71 0.59
CA ARG A 70 -17.98 -15.66 -0.18
C ARG A 70 -17.05 -14.47 -0.33
N PRO A 71 -16.96 -13.84 -1.50
CA PRO A 71 -16.09 -12.69 -1.69
C PRO A 71 -16.52 -11.56 -0.76
N VAL A 72 -15.62 -11.16 0.13
CA VAL A 72 -15.84 -10.09 1.12
C VAL A 72 -16.27 -8.81 0.42
N SER A 73 -17.35 -8.16 0.86
CA SER A 73 -17.80 -6.86 0.34
C SER A 73 -17.08 -5.70 1.05
N TRP A 74 -17.01 -4.53 0.40
CA TRP A 74 -16.54 -3.29 1.05
C TRP A 74 -17.43 -2.88 2.24
N ARG A 75 -18.70 -3.34 2.24
CA ARG A 75 -19.66 -3.10 3.31
C ARG A 75 -19.40 -3.95 4.55
N ASP A 76 -18.61 -5.00 4.45
CA ASP A 76 -18.34 -5.95 5.53
C ASP A 76 -17.09 -5.59 6.34
N LEU A 77 -16.30 -4.59 5.87
CA LEU A 77 -15.12 -4.13 6.57
C LEU A 77 -15.45 -3.59 7.96
N PRO A 78 -14.69 -3.99 9.00
CA PRO A 78 -14.85 -3.47 10.35
C PRO A 78 -14.43 -2.00 10.43
N GLN A 79 -14.95 -1.27 11.40
CA GLN A 79 -14.55 0.11 11.75
C GLN A 79 -14.31 1.04 10.55
N LYS A 80 -15.25 1.11 9.60
CA LYS A 80 -15.15 1.86 8.32
C LYS A 80 -14.73 3.31 8.50
N GLN A 81 -15.18 3.98 9.57
CA GLN A 81 -14.83 5.37 9.84
C GLN A 81 -13.33 5.52 10.11
N GLN A 82 -12.75 4.63 10.90
CA GLN A 82 -11.31 4.62 11.19
C GLN A 82 -10.49 4.34 9.91
N LEU A 83 -10.92 3.35 9.11
CA LEU A 83 -10.28 3.03 7.83
C LEU A 83 -10.37 4.20 6.84
N LEU A 84 -11.49 4.93 6.81
CA LEU A 84 -11.65 6.12 5.97
C LEU A 84 -10.65 7.21 6.36
N VAL A 85 -10.53 7.52 7.66
CA VAL A 85 -9.56 8.53 8.16
C VAL A 85 -8.13 8.11 7.79
N ILE A 86 -7.77 6.85 8.00
CA ILE A 86 -6.45 6.31 7.63
C ILE A 86 -6.21 6.44 6.11
N THR A 87 -7.21 6.14 5.29
CA THR A 87 -7.13 6.21 3.83
C THR A 87 -6.92 7.65 3.35
N LEU A 88 -7.68 8.61 3.89
CA LEU A 88 -7.53 10.03 3.58
C LEU A 88 -6.17 10.57 4.05
N THR A 89 -5.75 10.17 5.25
CA THR A 89 -4.41 10.52 5.76
C THR A 89 -3.31 9.98 4.87
N ARG A 90 -3.46 8.74 4.38
CA ARG A 90 -2.48 8.12 3.48
C ARG A 90 -2.40 8.81 2.11
N LEU A 91 -3.51 9.39 1.62
CA LEU A 91 -3.56 10.09 0.35
C LEU A 91 -2.68 11.35 0.34
N SER A 92 -2.54 12.04 1.47
CA SER A 92 -1.78 13.29 1.56
C SER A 92 -0.32 13.15 1.14
N GLU A 93 0.34 12.03 1.50
CA GLU A 93 1.77 11.82 1.20
C GLU A 93 2.07 11.64 -0.30
N PRO A 94 1.43 10.71 -1.05
CA PRO A 94 1.69 10.60 -2.48
C PRO A 94 1.29 11.85 -3.26
N LEU A 95 0.24 12.55 -2.85
CA LEU A 95 -0.17 13.79 -3.45
C LEU A 95 0.95 14.86 -3.34
N VAL A 96 1.50 15.04 -2.16
CA VAL A 96 2.62 15.97 -1.91
C VAL A 96 3.86 15.57 -2.71
N GLN A 97 4.24 14.29 -2.67
CA GLN A 97 5.45 13.80 -3.34
C GLN A 97 5.38 13.96 -4.86
N THR A 98 4.25 13.64 -5.46
CA THR A 98 4.09 13.69 -6.92
C THR A 98 3.79 15.10 -7.43
N SER A 99 3.12 15.94 -6.63
CA SER A 99 2.98 17.37 -6.92
C SER A 99 4.34 18.05 -7.05
N LEU A 100 5.25 17.80 -6.09
CA LEU A 100 6.59 18.35 -6.10
C LEU A 100 7.38 17.97 -7.38
N GLN A 101 7.24 16.74 -7.84
CA GLN A 101 7.97 16.25 -9.02
C GLN A 101 7.65 17.05 -10.29
N SER A 102 6.46 17.64 -10.40
CA SER A 102 6.03 18.35 -11.60
C SER A 102 6.72 19.70 -11.79
N TYR A 103 7.15 20.38 -10.73
CA TYR A 103 7.75 21.72 -10.81
C TYR A 103 9.16 21.82 -10.21
N MET A 104 9.69 20.77 -9.58
CA MET A 104 10.98 20.79 -8.87
C MET A 104 12.14 21.24 -9.76
N PHE A 105 12.18 20.80 -11.02
CA PHE A 105 13.19 21.22 -11.99
C PHE A 105 13.17 22.74 -12.24
N TYR A 106 11.98 23.29 -12.45
CA TYR A 106 11.79 24.71 -12.71
C TYR A 106 12.11 25.57 -11.49
N GLN A 107 11.77 25.11 -10.29
CA GLN A 107 12.14 25.77 -9.04
C GLN A 107 13.65 25.82 -8.84
N LEU A 108 14.38 24.75 -9.16
CA LEU A 108 15.84 24.71 -9.10
C LEU A 108 16.48 25.63 -10.16
N LYS A 109 15.92 25.68 -11.35
CA LYS A 109 16.35 26.60 -12.41
C LYS A 109 16.12 28.06 -12.02
N TYR A 110 15.03 28.35 -11.30
CA TYR A 110 14.78 29.67 -10.72
C TYR A 110 15.82 30.06 -9.65
N PHE A 111 16.31 29.11 -8.85
CA PHE A 111 17.37 29.39 -7.85
C PHE A 111 18.72 29.71 -8.50
N SER A 112 19.04 29.09 -9.63
CA SER A 112 20.33 29.20 -10.29
C SER A 112 20.17 29.16 -11.80
N PRO A 113 19.75 30.29 -12.44
CA PRO A 113 19.46 30.36 -13.87
C PRO A 113 20.68 30.07 -14.76
N THR A 114 21.89 30.30 -14.25
CA THR A 114 23.17 30.15 -14.96
C THR A 114 23.68 28.72 -15.07
N LEU A 115 23.11 27.80 -14.25
CA LEU A 115 23.53 26.40 -14.28
C LEU A 115 22.99 25.67 -15.52
N PRO A 116 23.77 24.76 -16.11
CA PRO A 116 23.30 23.92 -17.21
C PRO A 116 22.20 22.97 -16.73
N ASP A 117 21.28 22.62 -17.63
CA ASP A 117 20.14 21.77 -17.33
C ASP A 117 20.54 20.37 -16.78
N SER A 118 21.71 19.87 -17.17
CA SER A 118 22.27 18.62 -16.63
C SER A 118 22.60 18.71 -15.12
N ALA A 119 23.18 19.84 -14.69
CA ALA A 119 23.48 20.08 -13.28
C ALA A 119 22.19 20.27 -12.47
N ILE A 120 21.17 20.96 -13.02
CA ILE A 120 19.85 21.13 -12.40
C ILE A 120 19.15 19.77 -12.25
N SER A 121 19.22 18.92 -13.29
CA SER A 121 18.68 17.56 -13.22
C SER A 121 19.36 16.71 -12.16
N ALA A 122 20.69 16.83 -12.01
CA ALA A 122 21.43 16.15 -10.94
C ALA A 122 20.98 16.65 -9.56
N GLN A 123 20.82 17.96 -9.36
CA GLN A 123 20.30 18.54 -8.12
C GLN A 123 18.88 18.03 -7.80
N ALA A 124 18.00 17.93 -8.80
CA ALA A 124 16.66 17.37 -8.65
C ALA A 124 16.70 15.89 -8.19
N GLY A 125 17.62 15.12 -8.77
CA GLY A 125 17.88 13.74 -8.35
C GLY A 125 18.31 13.65 -6.86
N VAL A 126 19.23 14.51 -6.44
CA VAL A 126 19.69 14.59 -5.04
C VAL A 126 18.53 14.96 -4.10
N LEU A 127 17.70 15.94 -4.45
CA LEU A 127 16.53 16.32 -3.66
C LEU A 127 15.51 15.18 -3.55
N HIS A 128 15.31 14.42 -4.62
CA HIS A 128 14.42 13.26 -4.57
C HIS A 128 14.99 12.16 -3.67
N ALA A 129 16.27 11.83 -3.84
CA ALA A 129 16.94 10.78 -3.07
C ALA A 129 17.09 11.15 -1.58
N SER A 130 17.31 12.42 -1.24
CA SER A 130 17.52 12.87 0.13
C SER A 130 16.33 12.56 1.05
N PHE A 131 15.11 12.72 0.57
CA PHE A 131 13.90 12.38 1.31
C PHE A 131 13.86 10.88 1.66
N THR A 132 14.06 10.00 0.67
CA THR A 132 14.02 8.54 0.87
C THR A 132 15.22 8.05 1.67
N ALA A 133 16.39 8.69 1.55
CA ALA A 133 17.58 8.37 2.32
C ALA A 133 17.38 8.64 3.83
N LEU A 134 16.86 9.82 4.18
CA LEU A 134 16.57 10.13 5.59
C LEU A 134 15.43 9.26 6.14
N GLN A 135 14.41 8.97 5.32
CA GLN A 135 13.35 8.04 5.69
C GLN A 135 13.91 6.64 5.97
N PHE A 136 14.91 6.17 5.20
CA PHE A 136 15.58 4.89 5.46
C PHE A 136 16.18 4.84 6.88
N VAL A 137 16.90 5.89 7.26
CA VAL A 137 17.57 5.96 8.57
C VAL A 137 16.56 6.01 9.73
N THR A 138 15.49 6.78 9.56
CA THR A 138 14.57 7.10 10.68
C THR A 138 13.35 6.19 10.78
N ALA A 139 12.94 5.50 9.71
CA ALA A 139 11.67 4.77 9.69
C ALA A 139 11.60 3.65 10.75
N MET A 140 12.70 2.91 10.99
CA MET A 140 12.74 1.91 12.05
C MET A 140 12.61 2.54 13.45
N MET A 141 13.22 3.71 13.65
CA MET A 141 13.09 4.45 14.91
C MET A 141 11.63 4.86 15.15
N TRP A 142 10.95 5.38 14.12
CA TRP A 142 9.53 5.71 14.20
C TRP A 142 8.65 4.50 14.49
N GLY A 143 8.95 3.34 13.89
CA GLY A 143 8.27 2.07 14.19
C GLY A 143 8.40 1.67 15.66
N ARG A 144 9.61 1.74 16.22
CA ARG A 144 9.87 1.44 17.63
C ARG A 144 9.17 2.43 18.56
N LEU A 145 9.16 3.72 18.18
CA LEU A 145 8.49 4.77 18.95
C LEU A 145 6.96 4.56 18.96
N ALA A 146 6.40 4.14 17.82
CA ALA A 146 4.98 3.80 17.68
C ALA A 146 4.57 2.61 18.56
N ASP A 147 5.46 1.63 18.80
CA ASP A 147 5.22 0.50 19.71
C ASP A 147 5.40 0.86 21.19
N SER A 148 5.86 2.08 21.50
CA SER A 148 6.12 2.52 22.87
C SER A 148 4.83 2.91 23.59
N LYS A 149 4.65 2.42 24.83
CA LYS A 149 3.55 2.81 25.74
C LYS A 149 3.50 4.32 26.07
N ARG A 150 4.58 5.08 25.75
CA ARG A 150 4.67 6.53 25.99
C ARG A 150 4.09 7.35 24.84
N PHE A 151 4.30 6.92 23.58
CA PHE A 151 3.91 7.68 22.39
C PHE A 151 2.67 7.09 21.70
N GLY A 152 2.69 5.82 21.32
CA GLY A 152 1.62 5.15 20.57
C GLY A 152 1.61 5.49 19.07
N ARG A 153 0.65 4.89 18.35
CA ARG A 153 0.52 5.00 16.88
C ARG A 153 0.07 6.40 16.47
N LYS A 154 -0.99 6.90 17.12
CA LYS A 154 -1.61 8.19 16.80
C LYS A 154 -0.64 9.36 16.97
N THR A 155 0.12 9.39 18.07
CA THR A 155 1.08 10.46 18.34
C THR A 155 2.21 10.49 17.32
N VAL A 156 2.77 9.32 16.98
CA VAL A 156 3.84 9.23 15.96
C VAL A 156 3.34 9.66 14.59
N LEU A 157 2.12 9.26 14.21
CA LEU A 157 1.49 9.70 12.96
C LEU A 157 1.30 11.23 12.92
N MET A 158 0.86 11.84 14.04
CA MET A 158 0.73 13.29 14.17
C MET A 158 2.06 14.02 13.98
N ILE A 159 3.13 13.55 14.65
CA ILE A 159 4.47 14.12 14.50
C ILE A 159 4.94 14.05 13.05
N GLY A 160 4.73 12.91 12.39
CA GLY A 160 5.12 12.72 10.99
C GLY A 160 4.36 13.63 10.01
N LEU A 161 3.05 13.79 10.19
CA LEU A 161 2.23 14.69 9.35
C LEU A 161 2.61 16.16 9.56
N LEU A 162 2.76 16.62 10.80
CA LEU A 162 3.13 17.99 11.11
C LEU A 162 4.58 18.28 10.68
N GLY A 163 5.51 17.35 10.88
CA GLY A 163 6.89 17.48 10.41
C GLY A 163 6.98 17.60 8.89
N THR A 164 6.22 16.78 8.16
CA THR A 164 6.13 16.89 6.70
C THR A 164 5.44 18.18 6.26
N CYS A 165 4.44 18.67 7.00
CA CYS A 165 3.77 19.94 6.75
C CYS A 165 4.77 21.12 6.86
N VAL A 166 5.54 21.18 7.94
CA VAL A 166 6.60 22.19 8.12
C VAL A 166 7.66 22.10 7.02
N SER A 167 8.05 20.88 6.65
CA SER A 167 8.96 20.63 5.53
C SER A 167 8.43 21.20 4.21
N CYS A 168 7.15 21.01 3.88
CA CYS A 168 6.53 21.56 2.67
C CYS A 168 6.50 23.08 2.67
N ILE A 169 6.14 23.70 3.80
CA ILE A 169 6.15 25.16 3.93
C ILE A 169 7.57 25.69 3.69
N GLY A 170 8.55 25.15 4.41
CA GLY A 170 9.94 25.59 4.29
C GLY A 170 10.51 25.36 2.89
N PHE A 171 10.17 24.25 2.24
CA PHE A 171 10.57 24.00 0.85
C PHE A 171 9.97 25.02 -0.12
N GLY A 172 8.70 25.39 0.05
CA GLY A 172 8.01 26.38 -0.79
C GLY A 172 8.62 27.78 -0.69
N PHE A 173 9.15 28.14 0.47
CA PHE A 173 9.82 29.43 0.71
C PHE A 173 11.34 29.40 0.51
N SER A 174 11.91 28.26 0.12
CA SER A 174 13.35 28.13 -0.15
C SER A 174 13.76 28.99 -1.35
N ARG A 175 14.96 29.59 -1.24
CA ARG A 175 15.59 30.43 -2.28
C ARG A 175 16.92 29.86 -2.76
N THR A 176 17.43 28.85 -2.07
CA THR A 176 18.70 28.20 -2.42
C THR A 176 18.53 26.68 -2.41
N PHE A 177 19.38 26.00 -3.18
CA PHE A 177 19.43 24.54 -3.19
C PHE A 177 19.66 23.97 -1.77
N ALA A 178 20.54 24.57 -0.98
CA ALA A 178 20.84 24.10 0.39
C ALA A 178 19.62 24.16 1.31
N GLN A 179 18.83 25.25 1.25
CA GLN A 179 17.58 25.36 2.01
C GLN A 179 16.57 24.31 1.57
N ALA A 180 16.37 24.15 0.26
CA ALA A 180 15.48 23.14 -0.30
C ALA A 180 15.90 21.72 0.13
N LEU A 181 17.19 21.41 0.09
CA LEU A 181 17.75 20.14 0.56
C LEU A 181 17.49 19.90 2.04
N PHE A 182 17.73 20.93 2.88
CA PHE A 182 17.46 20.84 4.32
C PHE A 182 16.00 20.46 4.61
N PHE A 183 15.04 21.18 3.99
CA PHE A 183 13.63 20.89 4.23
C PHE A 183 13.20 19.53 3.65
N ARG A 184 13.80 19.08 2.53
CA ARG A 184 13.58 17.72 2.02
C ARG A 184 14.09 16.64 2.96
N CYS A 185 15.28 16.84 3.53
CA CYS A 185 15.84 15.99 4.59
C CYS A 185 14.94 15.96 5.83
N LEU A 186 14.45 17.11 6.29
CA LEU A 186 13.54 17.22 7.43
C LEU A 186 12.25 16.43 7.18
N GLY A 187 11.65 16.58 5.98
CA GLY A 187 10.45 15.85 5.60
C GLY A 187 10.67 14.32 5.56
N GLY A 188 11.80 13.87 5.04
CA GLY A 188 12.19 12.46 5.05
C GLY A 188 12.42 11.93 6.46
N ALA A 189 13.14 12.70 7.29
CA ALA A 189 13.47 12.32 8.67
C ALA A 189 12.24 12.17 9.57
N THR A 190 11.21 12.99 9.37
CA THR A 190 9.96 12.91 10.14
C THR A 190 8.96 11.91 9.59
N ASN A 191 9.12 11.42 8.35
CA ASN A 191 8.12 10.57 7.68
C ASN A 191 8.26 9.09 8.03
N GLY A 192 7.72 8.68 9.18
CA GLY A 192 7.47 7.28 9.55
C GLY A 192 6.04 6.79 9.24
N ASN A 193 5.20 7.63 8.64
CA ASN A 193 3.75 7.48 8.56
C ASN A 193 3.29 6.18 7.90
N VAL A 194 3.95 5.74 6.83
CA VAL A 194 3.53 4.54 6.07
C VAL A 194 3.58 3.28 6.93
N GLY A 195 4.66 3.11 7.72
CA GLY A 195 4.81 1.99 8.64
C GLY A 195 3.71 1.99 9.70
N VAL A 196 3.48 3.15 10.32
CA VAL A 196 2.46 3.32 11.36
C VAL A 196 1.05 3.06 10.82
N LEU A 197 0.71 3.59 9.63
CA LEU A 197 -0.60 3.37 9.00
C LEU A 197 -0.85 1.89 8.68
N ARG A 198 0.19 1.16 8.23
CA ARG A 198 0.10 -0.30 8.00
C ARG A 198 -0.20 -1.04 9.29
N THR A 199 0.51 -0.70 10.37
CA THR A 199 0.27 -1.27 11.70
C THR A 199 -1.16 -0.99 12.17
N MET A 200 -1.63 0.26 12.07
CA MET A 200 -2.99 0.63 12.46
C MET A 200 -4.06 -0.12 11.66
N ILE A 201 -3.88 -0.29 10.34
CA ILE A 201 -4.80 -1.09 9.53
C ILE A 201 -4.86 -2.54 10.01
N SER A 202 -3.72 -3.16 10.32
CA SER A 202 -3.70 -4.55 10.79
C SER A 202 -4.32 -4.71 12.19
N GLU A 203 -4.15 -3.71 13.06
CA GLU A 203 -4.77 -3.69 14.40
C GLU A 203 -6.29 -3.46 14.36
N ILE A 204 -6.77 -2.68 13.37
CA ILE A 204 -8.20 -2.45 13.13
C ILE A 204 -8.84 -3.67 12.45
N VAL A 205 -8.14 -4.27 11.48
CA VAL A 205 -8.62 -5.40 10.67
C VAL A 205 -7.85 -6.66 11.04
N ARG A 206 -8.24 -7.28 12.14
CA ARG A 206 -7.56 -8.47 12.71
C ARG A 206 -7.83 -9.74 11.93
N GLU A 207 -9.06 -9.89 11.38
CA GLU A 207 -9.45 -11.09 10.65
C GLU A 207 -8.78 -11.17 9.28
N LYS A 208 -8.06 -12.27 9.01
CA LYS A 208 -7.31 -12.50 7.76
C LYS A 208 -8.17 -12.32 6.50
N LYS A 209 -9.45 -12.73 6.55
CA LYS A 209 -10.40 -12.61 5.42
C LYS A 209 -10.62 -11.18 4.93
N TYR A 210 -10.49 -10.16 5.82
CA TYR A 210 -10.67 -8.75 5.46
C TYR A 210 -9.37 -8.03 5.13
N GLN A 211 -8.21 -8.59 5.50
CA GLN A 211 -6.89 -7.95 5.35
C GLN A 211 -6.58 -7.59 3.90
N ALA A 212 -6.86 -8.51 2.95
CA ALA A 212 -6.61 -8.25 1.54
C ALA A 212 -7.32 -6.99 1.02
N ARG A 213 -8.57 -6.73 1.47
CA ARG A 213 -9.31 -5.51 1.12
C ARG A 213 -8.83 -4.28 1.87
N ALA A 214 -8.44 -4.40 3.12
CA ALA A 214 -7.97 -3.29 3.91
C ALA A 214 -6.61 -2.77 3.41
N PHE A 215 -5.66 -3.66 3.15
CA PHE A 215 -4.32 -3.27 2.69
C PHE A 215 -4.27 -2.73 1.26
N ILE A 216 -5.26 -3.05 0.40
CA ILE A 216 -5.34 -2.47 -0.95
C ILE A 216 -5.64 -0.97 -0.93
N LEU A 217 -6.20 -0.43 0.16
CA LEU A 217 -6.45 1.01 0.31
C LEU A 217 -5.15 1.83 0.19
N LEU A 218 -4.02 1.30 0.68
CA LEU A 218 -2.74 2.00 0.64
C LEU A 218 -2.19 2.21 -0.78
N PRO A 219 -2.06 1.19 -1.65
CA PRO A 219 -1.65 1.40 -3.03
C PRO A 219 -2.70 2.14 -3.86
N MET A 220 -3.99 2.03 -3.53
CA MET A 220 -5.06 2.79 -4.19
C MET A 220 -4.87 4.30 -3.98
N THR A 221 -4.63 4.75 -2.75
CA THR A 221 -4.36 6.16 -2.46
C THR A 221 -3.10 6.65 -3.16
N PHE A 222 -2.06 5.80 -3.27
CA PHE A 222 -0.87 6.14 -4.03
C PHE A 222 -1.20 6.41 -5.51
N ASN A 223 -1.98 5.55 -6.16
CA ASN A 223 -2.37 5.74 -7.57
C ASN A 223 -3.20 7.02 -7.77
N ILE A 224 -4.12 7.32 -6.83
CA ILE A 224 -4.89 8.58 -6.85
C ILE A 224 -3.92 9.78 -6.74
N GLY A 225 -2.97 9.73 -5.82
CA GLY A 225 -1.98 10.79 -5.63
C GLY A 225 -1.09 11.03 -6.87
N VAL A 226 -0.70 9.96 -7.56
CA VAL A 226 0.09 10.02 -8.80
C VAL A 226 -0.67 10.73 -9.94
N ILE A 227 -1.99 10.66 -9.95
CA ILE A 227 -2.82 11.36 -10.95
C ILE A 227 -3.03 12.82 -10.55
N ILE A 228 -3.52 13.05 -9.33
CA ILE A 228 -3.95 14.38 -8.88
C ILE A 228 -2.75 15.29 -8.57
N GLY A 229 -1.69 14.73 -7.97
CA GLY A 229 -0.52 15.50 -7.53
C GLY A 229 0.13 16.34 -8.62
N PRO A 230 0.56 15.76 -9.75
CA PRO A 230 1.18 16.52 -10.84
C PRO A 230 0.25 17.58 -11.47
N ILE A 231 -1.06 17.31 -11.52
CA ILE A 231 -2.05 18.28 -12.01
C ILE A 231 -2.07 19.50 -11.09
N LEU A 232 -2.21 19.31 -9.79
CA LEU A 232 -2.21 20.40 -8.82
C LEU A 232 -0.87 21.13 -8.79
N GLY A 233 0.25 20.38 -8.83
CA GLY A 233 1.59 20.96 -8.84
C GLY A 233 1.84 21.81 -10.08
N GLY A 234 1.45 21.34 -11.26
CA GLY A 234 1.60 22.07 -12.52
C GLY A 234 0.71 23.30 -12.62
N LEU A 235 -0.57 23.18 -12.24
CA LEU A 235 -1.53 24.31 -12.32
C LEU A 235 -1.19 25.46 -11.34
N LEU A 236 -0.61 25.13 -10.20
CA LEU A 236 -0.33 26.11 -9.14
C LEU A 236 1.12 26.61 -9.13
N SER A 237 1.99 26.06 -9.97
CA SER A 237 3.35 26.54 -10.11
C SER A 237 3.40 27.83 -10.92
N ASP A 238 4.20 28.79 -10.46
CA ASP A 238 4.40 30.10 -11.09
C ASP A 238 3.06 30.79 -11.48
N PRO A 239 2.21 31.18 -10.52
CA PRO A 239 0.92 31.79 -10.82
C PRO A 239 1.04 33.13 -11.55
N ALA A 240 2.07 33.93 -11.26
CA ALA A 240 2.28 35.21 -11.91
C ALA A 240 2.67 35.04 -13.40
N GLY A 241 3.50 34.06 -13.73
CA GLY A 241 3.88 33.76 -15.11
C GLY A 241 2.81 33.01 -15.88
N SER A 242 2.09 32.07 -15.22
CA SER A 242 1.06 31.24 -15.86
C SER A 242 -0.28 31.96 -16.05
N TYR A 243 -0.62 32.89 -15.15
CA TYR A 243 -1.91 33.61 -15.11
C TYR A 243 -1.68 35.11 -14.84
N PRO A 244 -1.01 35.85 -15.76
CA PRO A 244 -0.61 37.24 -15.53
C PRO A 244 -1.79 38.15 -15.27
N ASP A 245 -2.94 37.90 -15.91
CA ASP A 245 -4.15 38.72 -15.75
C ASP A 245 -4.77 38.63 -14.33
N LEU A 246 -4.54 37.53 -13.62
CA LEU A 246 -5.11 37.29 -12.27
C LEU A 246 -4.11 37.56 -11.15
N PHE A 247 -2.85 37.19 -11.35
CA PHE A 247 -1.82 37.19 -10.31
C PHE A 247 -0.58 38.02 -10.67
N GLY A 248 -0.52 38.62 -11.87
CA GLY A 248 0.54 39.53 -12.24
C GLY A 248 0.56 40.76 -11.34
N GLY A 249 1.77 41.24 -10.99
CA GLY A 249 1.96 42.39 -10.10
C GLY A 249 1.69 42.11 -8.62
N VAL A 250 1.40 40.89 -8.21
CA VAL A 250 1.31 40.51 -6.79
C VAL A 250 2.69 40.13 -6.27
N PRO A 251 3.33 40.93 -5.39
CA PRO A 251 4.72 40.73 -4.98
C PRO A 251 5.01 39.36 -4.34
N PHE A 252 3.99 38.72 -3.76
CA PHE A 252 4.09 37.39 -3.17
C PHE A 252 4.39 36.32 -4.23
N PHE A 253 3.65 36.30 -5.34
CA PHE A 253 3.80 35.29 -6.39
C PHE A 253 5.06 35.52 -7.23
N GLU A 254 5.47 36.77 -7.41
CA GLU A 254 6.73 37.09 -8.10
C GLU A 254 7.96 36.68 -7.27
N LYS A 255 7.90 36.86 -5.92
CA LYS A 255 8.99 36.53 -5.02
C LYS A 255 9.09 35.03 -4.70
N PHE A 256 7.97 34.33 -4.70
CA PHE A 256 7.87 32.91 -4.34
C PHE A 256 6.97 32.14 -5.34
N PRO A 257 7.39 32.00 -6.61
CA PRO A 257 6.55 31.43 -7.65
C PRO A 257 6.14 29.96 -7.38
N TYR A 258 6.95 29.22 -6.59
CA TYR A 258 6.71 27.82 -6.27
C TYR A 258 6.19 27.60 -4.83
N ALA A 259 5.82 28.66 -4.11
CA ALA A 259 5.24 28.53 -2.78
C ALA A 259 3.81 27.97 -2.81
N THR A 260 3.00 28.37 -3.79
CA THR A 260 1.57 28.03 -3.87
C THR A 260 1.29 26.53 -3.84
N PRO A 261 1.90 25.66 -4.68
CA PRO A 261 1.65 24.21 -4.63
C PRO A 261 2.15 23.57 -3.31
N ASN A 262 3.21 24.12 -2.71
CA ASN A 262 3.72 23.66 -1.43
C ASN A 262 2.80 24.05 -0.27
N LEU A 263 2.24 25.25 -0.29
CA LEU A 263 1.26 25.71 0.71
C LEU A 263 -0.03 24.90 0.63
N LEU A 264 -0.54 24.62 -0.57
CA LEU A 264 -1.68 23.73 -0.74
C LEU A 264 -1.37 22.33 -0.18
N SER A 265 -0.20 21.79 -0.47
CA SER A 265 0.28 20.52 0.08
C SER A 265 0.33 20.54 1.61
N ALA A 266 0.81 21.64 2.20
CA ALA A 266 0.84 21.83 3.65
C ALA A 266 -0.56 21.90 4.26
N VAL A 267 -1.53 22.55 3.59
CA VAL A 267 -2.94 22.56 3.99
C VAL A 267 -3.52 21.15 4.01
N PHE A 268 -3.29 20.35 2.97
CA PHE A 268 -3.74 18.94 2.95
C PHE A 268 -3.15 18.13 4.09
N LEU A 269 -1.85 18.28 4.38
CA LEU A 269 -1.17 17.60 5.49
C LEU A 269 -1.71 18.05 6.84
N PHE A 270 -1.96 19.34 7.01
CA PHE A 270 -2.54 19.91 8.22
C PHE A 270 -3.97 19.42 8.45
N CYS A 271 -4.81 19.42 7.41
CA CYS A 271 -6.16 18.84 7.46
C CYS A 271 -6.14 17.34 7.79
N ALA A 272 -5.18 16.59 7.24
CA ALA A 272 -4.97 15.18 7.59
C ALA A 272 -4.58 15.02 9.07
N ALA A 273 -3.67 15.87 9.58
CA ALA A 273 -3.29 15.88 11.00
C ALA A 273 -4.49 16.21 11.91
N CYS A 274 -5.28 17.22 11.57
CA CYS A 274 -6.52 17.55 12.28
C CYS A 274 -7.52 16.38 12.27
N SER A 275 -7.70 15.71 11.12
CA SER A 275 -8.57 14.54 11.00
C SER A 275 -8.09 13.38 11.87
N VAL A 276 -6.79 13.13 11.90
CA VAL A 276 -6.18 12.13 12.80
C VAL A 276 -6.38 12.50 14.26
N TRP A 277 -6.17 13.75 14.63
CA TRP A 277 -6.33 14.20 16.01
C TRP A 277 -7.77 14.06 16.50
N LEU A 278 -8.75 14.47 15.69
CA LEU A 278 -10.17 14.52 16.06
C LEU A 278 -10.89 13.18 15.90
N CYS A 279 -10.59 12.40 14.84
CA CYS A 279 -11.43 11.30 14.41
C CYS A 279 -10.77 9.93 14.50
N LEU A 280 -9.42 9.86 14.65
CA LEU A 280 -8.70 8.59 14.74
C LEU A 280 -8.53 8.19 16.20
N ASP A 281 -8.87 6.94 16.52
CA ASP A 281 -8.62 6.37 17.84
C ASP A 281 -7.21 5.76 17.91
N GLU A 282 -6.61 5.72 19.11
CA GLU A 282 -5.37 5.01 19.34
C GLU A 282 -5.61 3.49 19.21
N THR A 283 -4.76 2.81 18.44
CA THR A 283 -4.90 1.37 18.18
C THR A 283 -4.00 0.52 19.06
N LEU A 284 -2.96 1.12 19.71
CA LEU A 284 -2.11 0.40 20.65
C LEU A 284 -2.91 0.02 21.89
N ASP A 285 -3.12 -1.28 22.11
CA ASP A 285 -3.96 -1.82 23.18
C ASP A 285 -3.56 -1.24 24.57
N ALA A 286 -2.25 -1.14 24.86
CA ALA A 286 -1.74 -0.61 26.12
C ALA A 286 -2.10 0.87 26.40
N LEU A 287 -2.36 1.66 25.37
CA LEU A 287 -2.79 3.07 25.50
C LEU A 287 -4.32 3.21 25.40
N ARG A 288 -4.96 2.31 24.67
CA ARG A 288 -6.42 2.25 24.53
C ARG A 288 -7.12 2.03 25.87
N GLU A 289 -6.49 1.30 26.78
CA GLU A 289 -6.99 1.10 28.15
C GLU A 289 -7.08 2.38 28.98
N ARG A 290 -6.29 3.40 28.67
CA ARG A 290 -6.35 4.70 29.34
C ARG A 290 -7.61 5.50 29.00
N GLY A 291 -8.42 5.04 28.03
CA GLY A 291 -9.62 5.71 27.56
C GLY A 291 -9.35 6.70 26.42
N PRO A 292 -10.40 7.39 25.92
CA PRO A 292 -10.30 8.30 24.80
C PRO A 292 -9.38 9.49 25.14
N ASP A 293 -8.48 9.80 24.20
CA ASP A 293 -7.56 10.94 24.31
C ASP A 293 -8.28 12.29 24.15
N ALA A 294 -7.58 13.39 24.42
CA ALA A 294 -8.14 14.73 24.33
C ALA A 294 -8.69 15.06 22.94
N GLY A 295 -8.02 14.59 21.87
CA GLY A 295 -8.46 14.78 20.49
C GLY A 295 -9.76 14.06 20.18
N SER A 296 -9.87 12.78 20.51
CA SER A 296 -11.10 11.98 20.30
C SER A 296 -12.28 12.55 21.10
N ARG A 297 -12.03 13.06 22.32
CA ARG A 297 -13.06 13.78 23.13
C ARG A 297 -13.52 15.07 22.44
N ALA A 298 -12.58 15.87 21.95
CA ALA A 298 -12.88 17.10 21.20
C ALA A 298 -13.64 16.79 19.91
N GLY A 299 -13.25 15.73 19.19
CA GLY A 299 -13.94 15.25 17.98
C GLY A 299 -15.36 14.81 18.25
N ALA A 300 -15.61 14.06 19.33
CA ALA A 300 -16.93 13.64 19.76
C ALA A 300 -17.82 14.85 20.15
N ALA A 301 -17.25 15.84 20.86
CA ALA A 301 -17.94 17.07 21.20
C ALA A 301 -18.30 17.87 19.95
N LEU A 302 -17.39 18.04 18.99
CA LEU A 302 -17.63 18.71 17.71
C LEU A 302 -18.71 18.00 16.90
N ALA A 303 -18.61 16.67 16.78
CA ALA A 303 -19.62 15.87 16.07
C ALA A 303 -21.01 15.97 16.71
N SER A 304 -21.10 16.06 18.03
CA SER A 304 -22.37 16.28 18.75
C SER A 304 -22.94 17.66 18.50
N ALA A 305 -22.08 18.70 18.51
CA ALA A 305 -22.47 20.08 18.21
C ALA A 305 -22.98 20.22 16.77
N LEU A 306 -22.25 19.66 15.80
CA LEU A 306 -22.67 19.66 14.39
C LEU A 306 -23.99 18.92 14.17
N ARG A 307 -24.20 17.77 14.84
CA ARG A 307 -25.49 17.05 14.80
C ARG A 307 -26.62 17.90 15.37
N LYS A 308 -26.40 18.62 16.49
CA LYS A 308 -27.40 19.53 17.06
C LYS A 308 -27.73 20.68 16.11
N ILE A 309 -26.73 21.31 15.48
CA ILE A 309 -26.93 22.38 14.49
C ILE A 309 -27.72 21.82 13.29
N TRP A 310 -27.34 20.68 12.77
CA TRP A 310 -28.00 20.08 11.60
C TRP A 310 -29.43 19.65 11.90
N SER A 311 -29.71 19.12 13.10
CA SER A 311 -31.05 18.81 13.55
C SER A 311 -31.92 20.08 13.66
N ARG A 312 -31.35 21.19 14.18
CA ARG A 312 -32.05 22.48 14.23
C ARG A 312 -32.42 23.01 12.84
N ILE A 313 -31.49 22.95 11.89
CA ILE A 313 -31.70 23.36 10.49
C ILE A 313 -32.78 22.48 9.85
N ARG A 314 -32.75 21.17 10.06
CA ARG A 314 -33.71 20.22 9.50
C ARG A 314 -35.09 20.34 10.11
N HIS A 315 -35.20 20.60 11.40
CA HIS A 315 -36.50 20.83 12.08
C HIS A 315 -37.04 22.23 11.82
N GLY A 316 -36.18 23.24 11.67
CA GLY A 316 -36.57 24.58 11.23
C GLY A 316 -37.21 24.59 9.83
N ARG A 317 -36.67 23.78 8.89
CA ARG A 317 -37.28 23.61 7.56
C ARG A 317 -38.64 22.87 7.59
N ARG A 318 -38.83 21.92 8.52
CA ARG A 318 -40.12 21.25 8.67
C ARG A 318 -41.19 22.15 9.29
N ARG A 319 -40.84 23.03 10.26
CA ARG A 319 -41.78 24.01 10.81
C ARG A 319 -42.19 25.05 9.77
N GLY A 320 -41.31 25.50 8.89
CA GLY A 320 -41.69 26.41 7.78
C GLY A 320 -42.61 25.77 6.74
N ALA A 321 -42.55 24.45 6.53
CA ALA A 321 -43.44 23.74 5.61
C ALA A 321 -44.86 23.49 6.21
N ILE A 322 -44.95 23.38 7.53
CA ILE A 322 -46.24 23.16 8.22
C ILE A 322 -47.06 24.47 8.29
N TYR A 323 -46.41 25.64 8.36
CA TYR A 323 -47.14 26.94 8.40
C TYR A 323 -47.75 27.37 7.07
N LEU A 324 -47.42 26.70 5.95
CA LEU A 324 -48.02 27.04 4.63
C LEU A 324 -49.23 26.15 4.27
N ASP A 325 -49.50 25.08 5.05
CA ASP A 325 -50.63 24.16 4.78
C ASP A 325 -51.83 24.34 5.74
N GLU A 326 -51.70 25.19 6.78
CA GLU A 326 -52.73 25.35 7.82
C GLU A 326 -53.72 26.50 7.55
N SER A 327 -53.69 27.07 6.34
CA SER A 327 -54.65 28.14 5.96
C SER A 327 -55.90 27.64 5.24
N ASN A 328 -56.14 26.33 5.10
CA ASN A 328 -57.25 25.82 4.30
C ASN A 328 -57.92 24.53 4.81
N SER A 329 -58.15 24.35 6.12
CA SER A 329 -59.16 23.39 6.59
C SER A 329 -59.61 23.70 8.02
N GLY A 330 -60.78 24.30 8.17
CA GLY A 330 -61.47 24.31 9.41
C GLY A 330 -62.08 22.94 9.71
N GLY A 331 -61.94 22.49 10.97
CA GLY A 331 -62.68 21.31 11.42
C GLY A 331 -61.97 20.45 12.43
N GLU A 332 -62.47 20.58 13.68
CA GLU A 332 -62.45 19.58 14.76
C GLU A 332 -61.12 19.17 15.46
N SER A 333 -61.11 19.69 16.66
CA SER A 333 -60.18 19.34 17.77
C SER A 333 -60.35 17.88 18.18
N TYR A 334 -59.35 17.05 17.92
CA TYR A 334 -59.07 15.84 18.68
C TYR A 334 -57.71 15.97 19.38
N ALA A 335 -57.76 16.04 20.70
CA ALA A 335 -56.57 15.98 21.54
C ALA A 335 -55.92 14.58 21.40
N PRO A 336 -54.60 14.45 21.10
CA PRO A 336 -53.94 13.18 21.21
C PRO A 336 -53.68 12.86 22.67
N SER A 337 -54.33 11.80 23.14
CA SER A 337 -54.03 11.11 24.38
C SER A 337 -52.55 10.75 24.42
N THR A 338 -51.82 11.33 25.34
CA THR A 338 -50.45 10.88 25.72
C THR A 338 -50.58 9.53 26.41
N ALA A 339 -50.46 8.45 25.63
CA ALA A 339 -50.15 7.15 26.19
C ALA A 339 -48.66 7.15 26.57
N THR A 340 -48.37 7.50 27.82
CA THR A 340 -47.16 7.15 28.50
C THR A 340 -47.19 5.64 28.69
N THR A 341 -46.48 4.91 27.82
CA THR A 341 -46.10 3.53 28.09
C THR A 341 -44.98 3.60 29.14
N ASP A 342 -45.38 3.51 30.39
CA ASP A 342 -44.50 3.19 31.52
C ASP A 342 -44.00 1.77 31.27
N VAL A 343 -42.78 1.65 30.71
CA VAL A 343 -42.02 0.43 30.75
C VAL A 343 -41.54 0.31 32.20
N GLU A 344 -42.19 -0.53 32.97
CA GLU A 344 -41.68 -0.97 34.27
C GLU A 344 -40.28 -1.50 34.10
N MET A 345 -39.32 -0.72 34.53
CA MET A 345 -37.91 -1.08 34.61
C MET A 345 -37.75 -1.95 35.88
N SER A 346 -37.61 -3.25 35.68
CA SER A 346 -37.28 -4.19 36.77
C SER A 346 -36.01 -3.71 37.50
N PRO A 347 -36.02 -3.63 38.84
CA PRO A 347 -34.93 -3.05 39.64
C PRO A 347 -33.65 -3.89 39.71
N ASP A 348 -33.54 -5.06 39.09
CA ASP A 348 -32.45 -6.02 39.33
C ASP A 348 -31.48 -6.25 38.15
N ALA A 349 -31.43 -5.35 37.18
CA ALA A 349 -30.31 -5.37 36.25
C ALA A 349 -29.22 -4.40 36.73
N ALA A 350 -28.39 -4.83 37.66
CA ALA A 350 -27.13 -4.19 37.96
C ALA A 350 -26.36 -3.99 36.61
N PRO A 351 -25.85 -2.78 36.31
CA PRO A 351 -25.07 -2.56 35.07
C PRO A 351 -23.90 -3.54 35.12
N THR A 352 -23.95 -4.55 34.23
CA THR A 352 -22.80 -5.41 34.00
C THR A 352 -21.58 -4.54 33.80
N PRO A 353 -20.53 -4.62 34.63
CA PRO A 353 -19.34 -3.82 34.46
C PRO A 353 -18.82 -4.10 33.05
N LYS A 354 -18.81 -3.07 32.18
CA LYS A 354 -18.16 -3.16 30.86
C LYS A 354 -16.72 -3.54 31.17
N THR A 355 -16.41 -4.82 31.02
CA THR A 355 -15.06 -5.37 31.18
C THR A 355 -14.17 -4.57 30.23
N ARG A 356 -13.32 -3.70 30.81
CA ARG A 356 -12.33 -2.94 30.06
C ARG A 356 -11.45 -3.98 29.34
N PRO A 357 -11.28 -3.89 28.03
CA PRO A 357 -10.41 -4.81 27.30
C PRO A 357 -9.00 -4.69 27.89
N ARG A 358 -8.53 -5.77 28.52
CA ARG A 358 -7.21 -5.86 29.14
C ARG A 358 -6.14 -5.82 28.04
N ALA A 359 -4.99 -5.21 28.29
CA ALA A 359 -3.87 -5.20 27.35
C ALA A 359 -3.46 -6.63 27.00
N ARG A 360 -3.50 -6.93 25.72
CA ARG A 360 -3.41 -8.29 25.16
C ARG A 360 -2.04 -8.92 25.34
N TYR A 361 -0.98 -8.12 25.52
CA TYR A 361 0.40 -8.57 25.64
C TYR A 361 1.12 -7.71 26.67
N THR A 362 1.46 -8.34 27.80
CA THR A 362 2.13 -7.68 28.92
C THR A 362 3.62 -7.52 28.68
N GLN A 363 4.24 -8.44 27.93
CA GLN A 363 5.66 -8.45 27.65
C GLN A 363 5.94 -8.01 26.20
N ARG A 364 7.11 -7.38 25.99
CA ARG A 364 7.58 -6.96 24.66
C ARG A 364 8.75 -7.84 24.23
N LEU A 365 8.68 -8.38 23.01
CA LEU A 365 9.75 -9.19 22.44
C LEU A 365 11.06 -8.38 22.33
N PRO A 366 12.23 -8.91 22.77
CA PRO A 366 13.53 -8.28 22.60
C PRO A 366 13.87 -8.06 21.13
N PHE A 367 14.47 -6.91 20.79
CA PHE A 367 14.76 -6.51 19.41
C PHE A 367 15.56 -7.56 18.61
N ARG A 368 16.52 -8.24 19.23
CA ARG A 368 17.34 -9.26 18.56
C ARG A 368 16.52 -10.49 18.12
N ARG A 369 15.43 -10.82 18.80
CA ARG A 369 14.55 -11.94 18.47
C ARG A 369 13.57 -11.64 17.34
N ILE A 370 13.49 -10.40 16.87
CA ILE A 370 12.65 -10.01 15.73
C ILE A 370 13.17 -10.64 14.41
N PHE A 371 14.48 -10.86 14.30
CA PHE A 371 15.11 -11.36 13.07
C PHE A 371 15.02 -12.87 12.96
N THR A 372 13.81 -13.40 12.79
CA THR A 372 13.59 -14.80 12.45
C THR A 372 13.94 -15.06 10.98
N ARG A 373 14.06 -16.32 10.60
CA ARG A 373 14.35 -16.71 9.21
C ARG A 373 13.27 -16.19 8.25
N ASN A 374 12.00 -16.27 8.65
CA ASN A 374 10.88 -15.78 7.85
C ASN A 374 10.95 -14.26 7.66
N VAL A 375 11.22 -13.50 8.71
CA VAL A 375 11.41 -12.04 8.64
C VAL A 375 12.54 -11.68 7.69
N ALA A 376 13.70 -12.33 7.79
CA ALA A 376 14.85 -12.06 6.94
C ALA A 376 14.55 -12.33 5.45
N LEU A 377 13.93 -13.47 5.13
CA LEU A 377 13.56 -13.83 3.76
C LEU A 377 12.49 -12.89 3.19
N THR A 378 11.47 -12.57 3.99
CA THR A 378 10.40 -11.64 3.59
C THR A 378 10.96 -10.24 3.31
N PHE A 379 11.90 -9.75 4.12
CA PHE A 379 12.54 -8.45 3.88
C PHE A 379 13.51 -8.46 2.71
N SER A 380 14.20 -9.55 2.44
CA SER A 380 15.02 -9.71 1.24
C SER A 380 14.18 -9.64 -0.03
N ALA A 381 13.07 -10.36 -0.07
CA ALA A 381 12.10 -10.28 -1.17
C ALA A 381 11.49 -8.87 -1.29
N HIS A 382 11.20 -8.23 -0.15
CA HIS A 382 10.69 -6.85 -0.11
C HIS A 382 11.70 -5.83 -0.66
N PHE A 383 12.99 -5.98 -0.33
CA PHE A 383 14.04 -5.13 -0.89
C PHE A 383 14.10 -5.24 -2.41
N LEU A 384 14.14 -6.47 -2.94
CA LEU A 384 14.18 -6.71 -4.39
C LEU A 384 12.95 -6.11 -5.08
N LEU A 385 11.75 -6.34 -4.54
CA LEU A 385 10.50 -5.76 -5.07
C LEU A 385 10.52 -4.23 -5.06
N ALA A 386 10.90 -3.62 -3.94
CA ALA A 386 10.97 -2.17 -3.80
C ALA A 386 12.05 -1.55 -4.70
N PHE A 387 13.18 -2.25 -4.89
CA PHE A 387 14.27 -1.83 -5.73
C PHE A 387 13.83 -1.74 -7.20
N HIS A 388 13.33 -2.83 -7.78
CA HIS A 388 12.97 -2.81 -9.20
C HIS A 388 11.73 -1.96 -9.49
N VAL A 389 10.71 -1.93 -8.61
CA VAL A 389 9.54 -1.05 -8.78
C VAL A 389 9.93 0.42 -8.64
N GLY A 390 10.79 0.76 -7.66
CA GLY A 390 11.28 2.12 -7.46
C GLY A 390 12.12 2.62 -8.63
N THR A 391 13.01 1.78 -9.12
CA THR A 391 13.86 2.07 -10.30
C THR A 391 13.01 2.25 -11.56
N PHE A 392 12.05 1.35 -11.80
CA PHE A 392 11.11 1.48 -12.91
C PHE A 392 10.38 2.83 -12.89
N ASN A 393 9.81 3.21 -11.74
CA ASN A 393 9.07 4.47 -11.63
C ASN A 393 9.94 5.68 -11.99
N SER A 394 11.22 5.69 -11.65
CA SER A 394 12.14 6.76 -11.99
C SER A 394 12.55 6.72 -13.46
N LEU A 395 12.99 5.56 -13.95
CA LEU A 395 13.47 5.40 -15.32
C LEU A 395 12.37 5.57 -16.37
N TRP A 396 11.13 5.24 -16.03
CA TRP A 396 10.00 5.35 -16.94
C TRP A 396 9.80 6.77 -17.43
N PHE A 397 9.86 7.77 -16.56
CA PHE A 397 9.79 9.18 -16.93
C PHE A 397 10.94 9.59 -17.84
N VAL A 398 12.16 9.17 -17.47
CA VAL A 398 13.36 9.49 -18.24
C VAL A 398 13.29 8.87 -19.64
N PHE A 399 12.87 7.61 -19.74
CA PHE A 399 12.74 6.89 -21.00
C PHE A 399 11.71 7.52 -21.95
N LEU A 400 10.55 7.91 -21.41
CA LEU A 400 9.52 8.60 -22.21
C LEU A 400 10.01 9.94 -22.75
N SER A 401 10.81 10.68 -21.96
CA SER A 401 11.30 12.02 -22.28
C SER A 401 12.59 12.02 -23.11
N THR A 402 13.39 10.95 -23.06
CA THR A 402 14.64 10.83 -23.82
C THR A 402 14.36 10.90 -25.32
N PRO A 403 15.07 11.75 -26.10
CA PRO A 403 14.88 11.84 -27.54
C PRO A 403 15.02 10.48 -28.24
N ALA A 404 14.26 10.27 -29.29
CA ALA A 404 14.40 9.09 -30.13
C ALA A 404 15.73 9.11 -30.88
N SER A 405 16.37 7.95 -31.02
CA SER A 405 17.62 7.81 -31.73
C SER A 405 17.44 8.01 -33.24
N GLN A 406 18.41 8.65 -33.86
CA GLN A 406 18.50 8.78 -35.34
C GLN A 406 19.25 7.59 -35.96
N SER A 407 20.00 6.83 -35.16
CA SER A 407 20.75 5.67 -35.63
C SER A 407 19.81 4.48 -35.91
N PRO A 408 20.03 3.73 -37.01
CA PRO A 408 19.22 2.53 -37.28
C PRO A 408 19.39 1.50 -36.16
N PRO A 409 18.28 0.88 -35.72
CA PRO A 409 18.34 -0.15 -34.67
C PRO A 409 18.92 -1.46 -35.22
N HIS A 410 19.90 -2.01 -34.53
CA HIS A 410 20.42 -3.35 -34.79
C HIS A 410 19.79 -4.35 -33.78
N LEU A 411 18.63 -4.86 -34.14
CA LEU A 411 17.92 -5.84 -33.33
C LEU A 411 18.73 -7.15 -33.16
N PRO A 412 18.61 -7.86 -32.02
CA PRO A 412 17.63 -7.60 -30.96
C PRO A 412 18.10 -6.67 -29.83
N PHE A 413 19.43 -6.40 -29.67
CA PHE A 413 19.94 -5.79 -28.44
C PHE A 413 20.59 -4.40 -28.63
N ARG A 414 21.02 -4.06 -29.84
CA ARG A 414 21.73 -2.80 -30.10
C ARG A 414 20.79 -1.76 -30.68
N PHE A 415 20.25 -0.92 -29.85
CA PHE A 415 19.48 0.27 -30.19
C PHE A 415 19.52 1.27 -29.05
N SER A 416 19.32 2.53 -29.33
CA SER A 416 19.44 3.64 -28.38
C SER A 416 18.23 4.56 -28.48
N GLY A 417 18.16 5.53 -27.54
CA GLY A 417 17.11 6.53 -27.48
C GLY A 417 15.88 6.11 -26.67
N GLY A 418 14.94 7.05 -26.56
CA GLY A 418 13.66 6.87 -25.92
C GLY A 418 12.51 7.21 -26.87
N LEU A 419 11.41 7.77 -26.33
CA LEU A 419 10.23 8.14 -27.14
C LEU A 419 10.17 9.65 -27.48
N GLY A 420 10.98 10.50 -26.82
CA GLY A 420 11.02 11.95 -27.06
C GLY A 420 9.70 12.66 -26.73
N MET A 421 8.86 12.10 -25.86
CA MET A 421 7.52 12.61 -25.59
C MET A 421 7.56 13.96 -24.87
N PRO A 422 6.73 14.94 -25.28
CA PRO A 422 6.58 16.19 -24.56
C PRO A 422 5.93 15.95 -23.18
N PRO A 423 6.09 16.85 -22.19
CA PRO A 423 5.57 16.71 -20.83
C PRO A 423 4.09 16.36 -20.76
N ARG A 424 3.27 16.90 -21.66
CA ARG A 424 1.84 16.60 -21.75
C ARG A 424 1.58 15.10 -22.01
N ASN A 425 2.33 14.51 -22.93
CA ASN A 425 2.17 13.07 -23.29
C ASN A 425 2.74 12.16 -22.22
N VAL A 426 3.83 12.58 -21.55
CA VAL A 426 4.34 11.88 -20.36
C VAL A 426 3.28 11.87 -19.25
N GLY A 427 2.63 13.01 -19.01
CA GLY A 427 1.50 13.10 -18.07
C GLY A 427 0.34 12.18 -18.43
N ALA A 428 -0.02 12.08 -19.72
CA ALA A 428 -1.04 11.17 -20.21
C ALA A 428 -0.67 9.68 -19.96
N ALA A 429 0.59 9.30 -20.22
CA ALA A 429 1.08 7.93 -19.93
C ALA A 429 1.00 7.61 -18.44
N MET A 430 1.26 8.58 -17.56
CA MET A 430 1.10 8.42 -16.11
C MET A 430 -0.37 8.31 -15.70
N ALA A 431 -1.26 9.06 -16.33
CA ALA A 431 -2.70 8.95 -16.10
C ALA A 431 -3.23 7.56 -16.51
N VAL A 432 -2.76 7.03 -17.64
CA VAL A 432 -3.06 5.63 -18.06
C VAL A 432 -2.61 4.62 -17.02
N LEU A 433 -1.38 4.73 -16.51
CA LEU A 433 -0.86 3.87 -15.44
C LEU A 433 -1.74 3.92 -14.20
N GLY A 434 -2.13 5.12 -13.77
CA GLY A 434 -3.00 5.32 -12.60
C GLY A 434 -4.41 4.73 -12.81
N PHE A 435 -5.01 4.97 -13.98
CA PHE A 435 -6.35 4.46 -14.32
C PHE A 435 -6.38 2.93 -14.37
N ILE A 436 -5.42 2.29 -15.04
CA ILE A 436 -5.29 0.83 -15.05
C ILE A 436 -5.13 0.31 -13.62
N GLY A 437 -4.26 0.95 -12.82
CA GLY A 437 -4.02 0.54 -11.43
C GLY A 437 -5.28 0.56 -10.58
N ILE A 438 -6.05 1.64 -10.61
CA ILE A 438 -7.30 1.78 -9.84
C ILE A 438 -8.32 0.75 -10.31
N SER A 439 -8.49 0.59 -11.63
CA SER A 439 -9.46 -0.36 -12.20
C SER A 439 -9.13 -1.81 -11.79
N LEU A 440 -7.88 -2.22 -11.90
CA LEU A 440 -7.45 -3.56 -11.48
C LEU A 440 -7.61 -3.77 -9.96
N GLN A 441 -7.32 -2.75 -9.15
CA GLN A 441 -7.44 -2.83 -7.69
C GLN A 441 -8.90 -2.94 -7.22
N LEU A 442 -9.82 -2.28 -7.89
CA LEU A 442 -11.24 -2.31 -7.49
C LEU A 442 -11.96 -3.57 -7.99
N PHE A 443 -11.69 -3.97 -9.23
CA PHE A 443 -12.51 -5.00 -9.90
C PHE A 443 -11.85 -6.38 -9.95
N VAL A 444 -10.53 -6.44 -10.17
CA VAL A 444 -9.82 -7.71 -10.42
C VAL A 444 -9.21 -8.26 -9.14
N TYR A 445 -8.47 -7.43 -8.39
CA TYR A 445 -7.74 -7.87 -7.21
C TYR A 445 -8.60 -8.59 -6.18
N PRO A 446 -9.79 -8.09 -5.76
CA PRO A 446 -10.55 -8.74 -4.68
C PRO A 446 -11.05 -10.14 -5.05
N ARG A 447 -11.44 -10.32 -6.33
CA ARG A 447 -11.95 -11.61 -6.82
C ARG A 447 -10.84 -12.65 -6.93
N LEU A 448 -9.73 -12.23 -7.51
CA LEU A 448 -8.63 -13.15 -7.84
C LEU A 448 -7.78 -13.47 -6.61
N SER A 449 -7.53 -12.49 -5.73
CA SER A 449 -6.85 -12.71 -4.45
C SER A 449 -7.62 -13.66 -3.52
N ALA A 450 -8.97 -13.59 -3.52
CA ALA A 450 -9.80 -14.51 -2.74
C ALA A 450 -9.74 -15.96 -3.25
N ARG A 451 -9.52 -16.16 -4.57
CA ARG A 451 -9.42 -17.50 -5.17
C ARG A 451 -8.05 -18.14 -5.02
N LEU A 452 -6.99 -17.35 -5.20
CA LEU A 452 -5.61 -17.84 -5.23
C LEU A 452 -4.94 -17.87 -3.85
N GLY A 453 -5.46 -17.12 -2.88
CA GLY A 453 -4.79 -16.86 -1.61
C GLY A 453 -3.62 -15.89 -1.75
N THR A 454 -3.05 -15.44 -0.61
CA THR A 454 -2.05 -14.35 -0.56
C THR A 454 -0.74 -14.75 -1.24
N VAL A 455 -0.14 -15.85 -0.83
CA VAL A 455 1.20 -16.28 -1.26
C VAL A 455 1.20 -16.71 -2.74
N ARG A 456 0.22 -17.51 -3.16
CA ARG A 456 0.13 -17.99 -4.55
C ARG A 456 -0.10 -16.81 -5.51
N ALA A 457 -1.05 -15.92 -5.19
CA ALA A 457 -1.29 -14.71 -5.99
C ALA A 457 -0.03 -13.85 -6.06
N TRP A 458 0.65 -13.61 -4.93
CA TRP A 458 1.87 -12.83 -4.89
C TRP A 458 2.97 -13.41 -5.79
N ARG A 459 3.25 -14.72 -5.71
CA ARG A 459 4.26 -15.39 -6.53
C ARG A 459 3.94 -15.34 -8.03
N VAL A 460 2.71 -15.66 -8.42
CA VAL A 460 2.28 -15.66 -9.83
C VAL A 460 2.44 -14.27 -10.44
N PHE A 461 1.99 -13.23 -9.74
CA PHE A 461 2.03 -11.87 -10.29
C PHE A 461 3.41 -11.22 -10.20
N LEU A 462 4.35 -11.73 -9.40
CA LEU A 462 5.75 -11.31 -9.47
C LEU A 462 6.38 -11.62 -10.83
N CYS A 463 5.97 -12.70 -11.51
CA CYS A 463 6.45 -13.06 -12.85
C CYS A 463 6.08 -12.04 -13.94
N MET A 464 5.12 -11.15 -13.68
CA MET A 464 4.74 -10.10 -14.64
C MET A 464 5.82 -9.02 -14.78
N PHE A 465 6.61 -8.77 -13.75
CA PHE A 465 7.64 -7.72 -13.79
C PHE A 465 8.79 -8.04 -14.74
N PRO A 466 9.45 -9.22 -14.70
CA PRO A 466 10.48 -9.56 -15.68
C PRO A 466 9.97 -9.44 -17.11
N LEU A 467 8.75 -9.91 -17.37
CA LEU A 467 8.11 -9.83 -18.68
C LEU A 467 7.93 -8.37 -19.12
N ALA A 468 7.36 -7.52 -18.27
CA ALA A 468 7.18 -6.11 -18.59
C ALA A 468 8.51 -5.41 -18.87
N TYR A 469 9.52 -5.59 -17.99
CA TYR A 469 10.82 -4.93 -18.12
C TYR A 469 11.61 -5.39 -19.34
N PHE A 470 11.45 -6.65 -19.75
CA PHE A 470 12.05 -7.16 -20.98
C PHE A 470 11.53 -6.40 -22.21
N PHE A 471 10.23 -6.09 -22.26
CA PHE A 471 9.62 -5.43 -23.41
C PHE A 471 9.68 -3.91 -23.38
N VAL A 472 9.89 -3.24 -22.25
CA VAL A 472 9.98 -1.79 -22.15
C VAL A 472 10.92 -1.16 -23.17
N PRO A 473 12.20 -1.58 -23.34
CA PRO A 473 13.12 -0.91 -24.25
C PRO A 473 12.69 -1.01 -25.72
N TYR A 474 11.95 -2.05 -26.09
CA TYR A 474 11.46 -2.22 -27.47
C TYR A 474 10.42 -1.17 -27.88
N LEU A 475 9.84 -0.43 -26.94
CA LEU A 475 9.00 0.74 -27.24
C LEU A 475 9.77 1.78 -28.07
N ALA A 476 11.09 1.90 -27.88
CA ALA A 476 11.93 2.80 -28.65
C ALA A 476 12.02 2.42 -30.13
N VAL A 477 11.75 1.18 -30.51
CA VAL A 477 11.82 0.69 -31.89
C VAL A 477 10.45 0.49 -32.54
N VAL A 478 9.35 0.71 -31.82
CA VAL A 478 7.99 0.68 -32.40
C VAL A 478 7.89 1.71 -33.51
N PRO A 479 7.40 1.34 -34.70
CA PRO A 479 7.20 2.27 -35.81
C PRO A 479 6.18 3.36 -35.45
N SER A 480 6.47 4.59 -35.87
CA SER A 480 5.60 5.76 -35.70
C SER A 480 5.37 6.39 -37.07
N ASN A 481 4.11 6.55 -37.44
CA ASN A 481 3.75 7.14 -38.73
C ASN A 481 4.08 8.63 -38.82
N ASP A 482 4.19 9.32 -37.68
CA ASP A 482 4.41 10.76 -37.57
C ASP A 482 5.87 11.12 -37.22
N PHE A 483 6.79 10.13 -37.34
CA PHE A 483 8.16 10.33 -36.87
C PHE A 483 9.04 11.00 -37.93
N THR A 484 9.36 12.27 -37.71
CA THR A 484 10.46 12.97 -38.39
C THR A 484 11.54 13.25 -37.35
N PRO A 485 12.72 12.57 -37.38
CA PRO A 485 13.78 12.83 -36.42
C PRO A 485 14.24 14.31 -36.47
N PRO A 486 14.44 14.97 -35.32
CA PRO A 486 14.47 14.50 -33.93
C PRO A 486 13.12 14.59 -33.16
N GLY A 487 11.98 14.53 -33.85
CA GLY A 487 10.67 14.72 -33.26
C GLY A 487 10.24 13.60 -32.29
N PRO A 488 9.13 13.81 -31.54
CA PRO A 488 8.59 12.79 -30.61
C PRO A 488 7.97 11.62 -31.38
N LYS A 489 8.11 10.40 -30.86
CA LYS A 489 7.37 9.24 -31.35
C LYS A 489 5.92 9.31 -30.88
N GLY A 490 4.99 9.15 -31.79
CA GLY A 490 3.54 9.20 -31.54
C GLY A 490 2.79 8.20 -32.41
N GLY A 491 1.45 8.32 -32.40
CA GLY A 491 0.56 7.45 -33.17
C GLY A 491 0.01 6.26 -32.40
N GLY A 492 -1.01 5.61 -32.99
CA GLY A 492 -1.77 4.54 -32.35
C GLY A 492 -0.92 3.33 -31.92
N ALA A 493 0.03 2.91 -32.77
CA ALA A 493 0.91 1.78 -32.49
C ALA A 493 1.77 1.98 -31.24
N VAL A 494 2.37 3.17 -31.08
CA VAL A 494 3.20 3.52 -29.91
C VAL A 494 2.36 3.54 -28.63
N TRP A 495 1.17 4.16 -28.66
CA TRP A 495 0.27 4.21 -27.51
C TRP A 495 -0.28 2.82 -27.14
N THR A 496 -0.63 1.99 -28.12
CA THR A 496 -1.07 0.60 -27.86
C THR A 496 0.06 -0.21 -27.21
N ALA A 497 1.29 -0.08 -27.68
CA ALA A 497 2.45 -0.74 -27.09
C ALA A 497 2.72 -0.25 -25.65
N ILE A 498 2.63 1.07 -25.39
CA ILE A 498 2.73 1.63 -24.04
C ILE A 498 1.66 1.04 -23.12
N VAL A 499 0.39 1.04 -23.53
CA VAL A 499 -0.73 0.48 -22.75
C VAL A 499 -0.49 -1.00 -22.46
N GLY A 500 -0.03 -1.77 -23.45
CA GLY A 500 0.27 -3.20 -23.29
C GLY A 500 1.34 -3.47 -22.23
N VAL A 501 2.48 -2.79 -22.33
CA VAL A 501 3.57 -2.92 -21.35
C VAL A 501 3.13 -2.46 -19.97
N LEU A 502 2.43 -1.33 -19.88
CA LEU A 502 1.92 -0.81 -18.61
C LEU A 502 0.88 -1.75 -17.99
N LEU A 503 0.01 -2.37 -18.80
CA LEU A 503 -0.98 -3.32 -18.30
C LEU A 503 -0.30 -4.49 -17.57
N VAL A 504 0.73 -5.09 -18.19
CA VAL A 504 1.49 -6.20 -17.58
C VAL A 504 2.20 -5.74 -16.30
N GLN A 505 2.87 -4.60 -16.33
CA GLN A 505 3.59 -4.05 -15.18
C GLN A 505 2.64 -3.71 -14.02
N VAL A 506 1.51 -3.05 -14.32
CA VAL A 506 0.54 -2.64 -13.30
C VAL A 506 -0.23 -3.84 -12.75
N LEU A 507 -0.48 -4.87 -13.57
CA LEU A 507 -1.05 -6.14 -13.10
C LEU A 507 -0.15 -6.77 -12.04
N GLY A 508 1.16 -6.91 -12.32
CA GLY A 508 2.15 -7.36 -11.33
C GLY A 508 2.10 -6.53 -10.05
N ARG A 509 2.15 -5.20 -10.18
CA ARG A 509 2.14 -4.26 -9.07
C ARG A 509 0.87 -4.33 -8.21
N THR A 510 -0.30 -4.50 -8.82
CA THR A 510 -1.59 -4.55 -8.15
C THR A 510 -1.70 -5.70 -7.16
N PHE A 511 -1.08 -6.84 -7.46
CA PHE A 511 -1.07 -8.01 -6.58
C PHE A 511 0.17 -8.06 -5.68
N ALA A 512 1.34 -7.72 -6.21
CA ALA A 512 2.58 -7.85 -5.47
C ALA A 512 2.67 -6.89 -4.28
N LEU A 513 2.25 -5.62 -4.39
CA LEU A 513 2.39 -4.66 -3.29
C LEU A 513 1.49 -4.94 -2.08
N PRO A 514 0.17 -5.22 -2.25
CA PRO A 514 -0.66 -5.61 -1.12
C PRO A 514 -0.23 -6.97 -0.55
N GLY A 515 0.06 -7.96 -1.39
CA GLY A 515 0.53 -9.28 -0.97
C GLY A 515 1.79 -9.17 -0.11
N GLN A 516 2.80 -8.43 -0.57
CA GLN A 516 4.02 -8.17 0.21
C GLN A 516 3.72 -7.49 1.55
N THR A 517 2.76 -6.57 1.60
CA THR A 517 2.39 -5.88 2.85
C THR A 517 1.75 -6.85 3.84
N ILE A 518 0.89 -7.75 3.35
CA ILE A 518 0.27 -8.81 4.17
C ILE A 518 1.36 -9.77 4.68
N LEU A 519 2.30 -10.19 3.83
CA LEU A 519 3.40 -11.07 4.23
C LEU A 519 4.31 -10.42 5.28
N ILE A 520 4.62 -9.12 5.17
CA ILE A 520 5.35 -8.37 6.22
C ILE A 520 4.55 -8.32 7.52
N ASN A 521 3.24 -8.17 7.44
CA ASN A 521 2.38 -8.20 8.62
C ASN A 521 2.41 -9.57 9.30
N ASN A 522 2.24 -10.63 8.51
CA ASN A 522 2.09 -11.99 9.00
C ASN A 522 3.42 -12.67 9.37
N CYS A 523 4.58 -12.18 8.88
CA CYS A 523 5.88 -12.65 9.31
C CYS A 523 6.33 -12.06 10.66
N SER A 524 5.56 -11.15 11.26
CA SER A 524 5.90 -10.59 12.58
C SER A 524 5.99 -11.70 13.61
N PRO A 525 7.12 -11.87 14.33
CA PRO A 525 7.27 -12.97 15.28
C PRO A 525 6.40 -12.82 16.53
N HIS A 526 5.96 -11.60 16.85
CA HIS A 526 5.10 -11.31 17.98
C HIS A 526 4.34 -10.00 17.78
N PRO A 527 3.05 -9.91 18.16
CA PRO A 527 2.23 -8.71 17.97
C PRO A 527 2.76 -7.45 18.67
N SER A 528 3.48 -7.57 19.79
CA SER A 528 4.06 -6.43 20.53
C SER A 528 5.13 -5.64 19.75
N VAL A 529 5.69 -6.21 18.68
CA VAL A 529 6.75 -5.58 17.85
C VAL A 529 6.29 -5.27 16.42
N LEU A 530 5.00 -5.38 16.14
CA LEU A 530 4.43 -5.20 14.80
C LEU A 530 4.78 -3.85 14.17
N GLY A 531 4.71 -2.75 14.94
CA GLY A 531 5.12 -1.43 14.48
C GLY A 531 6.61 -1.35 14.15
N THR A 532 7.47 -2.03 14.93
CA THR A 532 8.90 -2.15 14.66
C THR A 532 9.16 -2.92 13.36
N VAL A 533 8.44 -4.01 13.12
CA VAL A 533 8.52 -4.82 11.88
C VAL A 533 8.09 -4.00 10.67
N HIS A 534 6.99 -3.27 10.74
CA HIS A 534 6.56 -2.37 9.67
C HIS A 534 7.52 -1.18 9.47
N GLY A 535 8.09 -0.65 10.55
CA GLY A 535 9.14 0.38 10.48
C GLY A 535 10.39 -0.13 9.78
N LEU A 536 10.83 -1.35 10.09
CA LEU A 536 11.96 -2.01 9.41
C LEU A 536 11.65 -2.25 7.92
N GLY A 537 10.44 -2.74 7.60
CA GLY A 537 9.98 -2.88 6.22
C GLY A 537 9.99 -1.55 5.46
N GLN A 538 9.60 -0.46 6.11
CA GLN A 538 9.69 0.88 5.52
C GLN A 538 11.14 1.32 5.29
N SER A 539 12.05 1.05 6.24
CA SER A 539 13.49 1.32 6.06
C SER A 539 14.05 0.56 4.86
N VAL A 540 13.80 -0.75 4.78
CA VAL A 540 14.23 -1.61 3.66
C VAL A 540 13.71 -1.07 2.32
N SER A 541 12.44 -0.72 2.24
CA SER A 541 11.82 -0.13 1.05
C SER A 541 12.45 1.23 0.68
N SER A 542 12.75 2.06 1.66
CA SER A 542 13.34 3.38 1.44
C SER A 542 14.79 3.28 0.97
N ALA A 543 15.58 2.34 1.52
CA ALA A 543 16.93 2.03 1.02
C ALA A 543 16.89 1.61 -0.45
N ALA A 544 16.02 0.68 -0.80
CA ALA A 544 15.84 0.20 -2.16
C ALA A 544 15.45 1.32 -3.13
N ARG A 545 14.51 2.19 -2.73
CA ARG A 545 14.07 3.36 -3.52
C ARG A 545 15.08 4.50 -3.57
N THR A 546 16.10 4.50 -2.74
CA THR A 546 17.22 5.43 -2.82
C THR A 546 18.29 4.90 -3.78
N VAL A 547 18.73 3.66 -3.59
CA VAL A 547 19.81 3.05 -4.36
C VAL A 547 19.38 2.75 -5.80
N GLY A 548 18.16 2.20 -5.98
CA GLY A 548 17.65 1.75 -7.26
C GLY A 548 17.64 2.83 -8.35
N PRO A 549 16.97 3.99 -8.15
CA PRO A 549 16.95 5.08 -9.12
C PRO A 549 18.32 5.68 -9.43
N VAL A 550 19.21 5.80 -8.44
CA VAL A 550 20.57 6.32 -8.64
C VAL A 550 21.37 5.39 -9.54
N LEU A 551 21.41 4.11 -9.19
CA LEU A 551 22.11 3.10 -9.97
C LEU A 551 21.48 2.93 -11.37
N GLY A 552 20.14 2.87 -11.41
CA GLY A 552 19.40 2.75 -12.67
C GLY A 552 19.62 3.93 -13.60
N GLY A 553 19.59 5.16 -13.09
CA GLY A 553 19.86 6.38 -13.88
C GLY A 553 21.28 6.41 -14.44
N PHE A 554 22.28 6.03 -13.63
CA PHE A 554 23.67 5.92 -14.07
C PHE A 554 23.84 4.87 -15.19
N LEU A 555 23.26 3.67 -14.99
CA LEU A 555 23.34 2.59 -15.99
C LEU A 555 22.57 2.92 -17.26
N TYR A 556 21.45 3.66 -17.14
CA TYR A 556 20.68 4.14 -18.28
C TYR A 556 21.49 5.10 -19.15
N GLY A 557 22.17 6.08 -18.52
CA GLY A 557 23.06 7.00 -19.21
C GLY A 557 24.18 6.28 -19.95
N LYS A 558 24.84 5.32 -19.29
CA LYS A 558 25.87 4.47 -19.91
C LYS A 558 25.32 3.62 -21.05
N GLY A 559 24.10 3.10 -20.92
CA GLY A 559 23.42 2.36 -21.98
C GLY A 559 23.12 3.21 -23.22
N LEU A 560 22.75 4.48 -23.01
CA LEU A 560 22.55 5.45 -24.11
C LEU A 560 23.88 5.74 -24.84
N GLU A 561 24.98 5.99 -24.11
CA GLU A 561 26.31 6.22 -24.68
C GLU A 561 26.82 4.99 -25.46
N ALA A 562 26.57 3.79 -24.96
CA ALA A 562 26.99 2.54 -25.57
C ALA A 562 26.07 2.05 -26.70
N GLY A 563 24.96 2.74 -26.98
CA GLY A 563 23.97 2.33 -27.99
C GLY A 563 23.14 1.10 -27.60
N VAL A 564 23.01 0.81 -26.28
CA VAL A 564 22.28 -0.34 -25.73
C VAL A 564 21.37 0.12 -24.61
N VAL A 565 20.32 0.88 -24.94
CA VAL A 565 19.38 1.43 -23.95
C VAL A 565 18.63 0.32 -23.19
N GLY A 566 18.50 -0.86 -23.77
CA GLY A 566 17.84 -2.01 -23.17
C GLY A 566 18.61 -2.61 -21.98
N ALA A 567 19.92 -2.38 -21.86
CA ALA A 567 20.78 -3.03 -20.85
C ALA A 567 20.27 -2.84 -19.40
N VAL A 568 19.90 -1.60 -19.05
CA VAL A 568 19.36 -1.32 -17.70
C VAL A 568 18.01 -2.01 -17.45
N TRP A 569 17.15 -2.09 -18.47
CA TRP A 569 15.84 -2.73 -18.37
C TRP A 569 15.95 -4.23 -18.23
N TRP A 570 16.84 -4.86 -18.98
CA TRP A 570 17.12 -6.31 -18.88
C TRP A 570 17.82 -6.64 -17.56
N GLY A 571 18.72 -5.76 -17.07
CA GLY A 571 19.27 -5.86 -15.73
C GLY A 571 18.17 -5.79 -14.65
N LEU A 572 17.20 -4.88 -14.83
CA LEU A 572 16.05 -4.76 -13.94
C LEU A 572 15.14 -5.99 -13.99
N ALA A 573 14.96 -6.57 -15.19
CA ALA A 573 14.28 -7.85 -15.35
C ALA A 573 14.99 -8.99 -14.59
N GLY A 574 16.34 -9.01 -14.65
CA GLY A 574 17.16 -9.96 -13.87
C GLY A 574 16.94 -9.81 -12.36
N VAL A 575 16.92 -8.58 -11.84
CA VAL A 575 16.60 -8.31 -10.42
C VAL A 575 15.19 -8.80 -10.08
N ALA A 576 14.22 -8.59 -10.97
CA ALA A 576 12.85 -9.07 -10.75
C ALA A 576 12.77 -10.61 -10.76
N VAL A 577 13.55 -11.31 -11.62
CA VAL A 577 13.68 -12.78 -11.59
C VAL A 577 14.26 -13.23 -10.25
N LEU A 578 15.32 -12.57 -9.74
CA LEU A 578 15.84 -12.87 -8.40
C LEU A 578 14.76 -12.68 -7.33
N GLY A 579 13.89 -11.68 -7.48
CA GLY A 579 12.73 -11.48 -6.61
C GLY A 579 11.73 -12.64 -6.66
N VAL A 580 11.46 -13.18 -7.86
CA VAL A 580 10.63 -14.38 -8.04
C VAL A 580 11.26 -15.58 -7.34
N LEU A 581 12.57 -15.82 -7.56
CA LEU A 581 13.29 -16.93 -6.92
C LEU A 581 13.28 -16.79 -5.38
N ALA A 582 13.55 -15.58 -4.88
CA ALA A 582 13.50 -15.31 -3.43
C ALA A 582 12.10 -15.56 -2.85
N SER A 583 11.04 -15.33 -3.63
CA SER A 583 9.66 -15.55 -3.20
C SER A 583 9.35 -17.02 -2.91
N LEU A 584 10.05 -17.95 -3.52
CA LEU A 584 9.86 -19.39 -3.29
C LEU A 584 10.24 -19.81 -1.86
N ALA A 585 11.19 -19.09 -1.25
CA ALA A 585 11.63 -19.33 0.12
C ALA A 585 10.79 -18.62 1.19
N VAL A 586 9.85 -17.76 0.82
CA VAL A 586 8.98 -17.01 1.75
C VAL A 586 7.70 -17.79 1.98
N TRP A 587 7.25 -17.88 3.22
CA TRP A 587 5.95 -18.49 3.59
C TRP A 587 5.09 -17.50 4.37
N GLU A 588 3.78 -17.74 4.39
CA GLU A 588 2.84 -16.94 5.16
C GLU A 588 2.91 -17.37 6.63
N GLY A 589 3.33 -16.46 7.50
CA GLY A 589 3.27 -16.64 8.94
C GLY A 589 1.88 -16.35 9.50
N ASP A 590 1.68 -16.66 10.75
CA ASP A 590 0.43 -16.37 11.51
C ASP A 590 0.51 -15.05 12.30
N GLY A 591 1.70 -14.43 12.37
CA GLY A 591 1.94 -13.19 13.11
C GLY A 591 2.24 -13.41 14.60
N HIS A 592 2.45 -14.64 15.04
CA HIS A 592 2.75 -15.02 16.42
C HIS A 592 3.65 -16.26 16.49
N GLU A 593 4.83 -16.18 15.85
CA GLU A 593 5.81 -17.28 15.79
C GLU A 593 6.49 -17.55 17.14
N ILE A 594 6.61 -16.53 18.00
CA ILE A 594 7.28 -16.60 19.30
C ILE A 594 6.28 -16.30 20.41
N TRP A 595 6.13 -17.24 21.34
CA TRP A 595 5.30 -17.13 22.53
C TRP A 595 6.13 -16.64 23.72
N LEU A 596 5.60 -15.71 24.49
CA LEU A 596 6.19 -15.21 25.74
C LEU A 596 5.35 -15.72 26.92
N GLU A 597 5.96 -15.77 28.10
CA GLU A 597 5.25 -16.17 29.33
C GLU A 597 4.00 -15.31 29.58
N GLY A 598 2.84 -15.94 29.68
CA GLY A 598 1.54 -15.30 29.85
C GLY A 598 0.72 -15.10 28.58
N ASP A 599 1.27 -15.36 27.37
CA ASP A 599 0.52 -15.26 26.11
C ASP A 599 -0.48 -16.41 25.96
N GLU A 600 -0.13 -17.63 26.41
CA GLU A 600 -0.97 -18.84 26.37
C GLU A 600 -2.22 -18.68 27.23
N GLU A 601 -2.08 -18.13 28.45
CA GLU A 601 -3.23 -17.90 29.35
C GLU A 601 -4.24 -16.86 28.79
N GLU A 602 -3.80 -15.97 27.92
CA GLU A 602 -4.67 -14.98 27.29
C GLU A 602 -5.40 -15.54 26.06
N GLU A 603 -4.85 -16.53 25.38
CA GLU A 603 -5.49 -17.18 24.23
C GLU A 603 -6.50 -18.26 24.64
N GLU A 604 -6.24 -19.01 25.72
CA GLU A 604 -7.19 -19.98 26.30
C GLU A 604 -8.44 -19.32 26.92
N ARG A 605 -8.35 -18.02 27.28
CA ARG A 605 -9.51 -17.26 27.81
C ARG A 605 -10.42 -16.68 26.70
N ARG A 606 -10.20 -17.07 25.46
CA ARG A 606 -11.02 -16.68 24.30
C ARG A 606 -12.02 -17.72 23.91
#